data_8345ef42a7bcce861b8792049dbd9b16
#
_entry.id   8345ef42a7bcce861b8792049dbd9b16
#
_cell.length_a   1.000
_cell.length_b   1.000
_cell.length_c   1.000
_cell.angle_alpha   90.00
_cell.angle_beta   90.00
_cell.angle_gamma   90.00
#
_symmetry.space_group_name_H-M   'P 1'
#
loop_
_entity.id
_entity.type
_entity.pdbx_description
1 polymer ?
#
loop_
_entity_poly.entity_id
_entity_poly.type
_entity_poly.pdbx_seq_one_letter_code
_entity_poly.pdbx_strand_id
1 'polypeptide(L)'
;MQLNLRNPLTVFDLETTGTNIVKDRIVEISVVKLMPNGEQIVKTNKVNPTVPIPLETSLIHGIYDDDIKDAPTFKNVAKSLAKFLEGSDLAGFNVLKFDIPLLVEEFLRAGVEFDVSKRKVVDAQKIFHMMEKRTLSAAYKFYCDKTLDDAHSAEADTLATAEVLKAQVVRYDGQEVFDNLGKKVGVVANDIESLHKLTASNMVDLAGRIMLNNQGEAVFNFGKHRHKPVAEVLKKEPSYYDWMMNGDFPQDTKRRLTEIKLKALSNLGG
;
A
#
# COMPACT_ATOMS: atom_id res chain seq x y z
N MET A 1 20.32 15.52 17.84
CA MET A 1 21.33 14.70 17.14
C MET A 1 21.36 15.13 15.69
N GLN A 2 22.53 15.42 15.12
CA GLN A 2 22.66 15.74 13.69
C GLN A 2 23.15 14.51 12.93
N LEU A 3 22.69 14.36 11.69
CA LEU A 3 23.22 13.34 10.79
C LEU A 3 24.65 13.70 10.38
N ASN A 4 25.55 12.74 10.37
CA ASN A 4 26.92 12.92 9.90
C ASN A 4 26.95 12.85 8.36
N LEU A 5 26.86 14.00 7.71
CA LEU A 5 26.76 14.13 6.26
C LEU A 5 28.10 14.50 5.64
N ARG A 6 28.49 13.78 4.57
CA ARG A 6 29.62 14.18 3.70
C ARG A 6 29.15 15.08 2.55
N ASN A 7 28.02 14.72 1.95
CA ASN A 7 27.30 15.49 0.93
C ASN A 7 26.02 16.04 1.54
N PRO A 8 25.39 17.07 0.98
CA PRO A 8 24.03 17.42 1.31
C PRO A 8 23.11 16.19 1.16
N LEU A 9 22.14 16.04 2.07
CA LEU A 9 21.10 15.02 1.97
C LEU A 9 19.77 15.70 1.66
N THR A 10 19.15 15.37 0.53
CA THR A 10 17.82 15.86 0.20
C THR A 10 16.77 14.78 0.52
N VAL A 11 15.96 15.06 1.55
CA VAL A 11 14.77 14.28 1.87
C VAL A 11 13.62 14.87 1.06
N PHE A 12 12.83 14.04 0.39
CA PHE A 12 11.70 14.52 -0.40
C PHE A 12 10.54 13.54 -0.41
N ASP A 13 9.38 14.09 -0.74
CA ASP A 13 8.12 13.38 -0.86
C ASP A 13 7.31 13.97 -2.03
N LEU A 14 6.48 13.18 -2.67
CA LEU A 14 5.72 13.53 -3.86
C LEU A 14 4.22 13.27 -3.66
N GLU A 15 3.38 14.27 -3.98
CA GLU A 15 1.97 14.02 -4.24
C GLU A 15 1.75 13.89 -5.75
N THR A 16 0.85 12.99 -6.14
CA THR A 16 0.75 12.53 -7.53
C THR A 16 -0.70 12.29 -7.95
N THR A 17 -0.95 12.18 -9.26
CA THR A 17 -2.27 11.82 -9.81
C THR A 17 -2.64 10.34 -9.56
N GLY A 18 -1.71 9.53 -9.07
CA GLY A 18 -1.90 8.10 -8.78
C GLY A 18 -0.57 7.38 -8.61
N THR A 19 -0.60 6.06 -8.54
CA THR A 19 0.57 5.22 -8.17
C THR A 19 1.27 4.56 -9.37
N ASN A 20 0.85 4.81 -10.60
CA ASN A 20 1.45 4.22 -11.78
C ASN A 20 2.59 5.10 -12.32
N ILE A 21 3.82 4.68 -12.13
CA ILE A 21 5.04 5.42 -12.50
C ILE A 21 5.04 5.87 -13.98
N VAL A 22 4.46 5.05 -14.88
CA VAL A 22 4.46 5.35 -16.33
C VAL A 22 3.36 6.32 -16.73
N LYS A 23 2.22 6.35 -16.02
CA LYS A 23 1.03 7.13 -16.43
C LYS A 23 0.81 8.36 -15.56
N ASP A 24 1.11 8.24 -14.29
CA ASP A 24 0.82 9.28 -13.32
C ASP A 24 1.87 10.39 -13.32
N ARG A 25 1.50 11.51 -12.74
CA ARG A 25 2.22 12.77 -12.80
C ARG A 25 2.34 13.38 -11.41
N ILE A 26 3.39 14.14 -11.17
CA ILE A 26 3.59 14.89 -9.92
C ILE A 26 2.63 16.09 -9.88
N VAL A 27 1.93 16.28 -8.76
CA VAL A 27 1.09 17.46 -8.45
C VAL A 27 1.71 18.35 -7.38
N GLU A 28 2.53 17.79 -6.51
CA GLU A 28 3.33 18.55 -5.54
C GLU A 28 4.65 17.82 -5.26
N ILE A 29 5.70 18.59 -5.04
CA ILE A 29 7.00 18.09 -4.56
C ILE A 29 7.42 18.91 -3.35
N SER A 30 7.70 18.25 -2.24
CA SER A 30 8.31 18.84 -1.07
C SER A 30 9.72 18.29 -0.85
N VAL A 31 10.67 19.17 -0.60
CA VAL A 31 12.08 18.81 -0.40
C VAL A 31 12.64 19.51 0.84
N VAL A 32 13.40 18.76 1.62
CA VAL A 32 14.19 19.26 2.74
C VAL A 32 15.65 18.92 2.48
N LYS A 33 16.46 19.93 2.15
CA LYS A 33 17.88 19.75 1.92
C LYS A 33 18.67 20.04 3.20
N LEU A 34 19.29 19.01 3.75
CA LEU A 34 20.12 19.05 4.93
C LEU A 34 21.58 19.23 4.50
N MET A 35 22.23 20.28 4.96
CA MET A 35 23.61 20.59 4.64
C MET A 35 24.57 20.01 5.69
N PRO A 36 25.82 19.66 5.33
CA PRO A 36 26.82 19.16 6.29
C PRO A 36 27.12 20.14 7.44
N ASN A 37 26.92 21.45 7.22
CA ASN A 37 27.11 22.48 8.23
C ASN A 37 25.92 22.61 9.22
N GLY A 38 24.87 21.78 9.05
CA GLY A 38 23.66 21.81 9.89
C GLY A 38 22.56 22.74 9.38
N GLU A 39 22.78 23.48 8.30
CA GLU A 39 21.75 24.29 7.65
C GLU A 39 20.69 23.40 7.02
N GLN A 40 19.44 23.84 7.05
CA GLN A 40 18.31 23.17 6.45
C GLN A 40 17.56 24.12 5.50
N ILE A 41 17.31 23.67 4.28
CA ILE A 41 16.56 24.42 3.27
C ILE A 41 15.30 23.62 2.93
N VAL A 42 14.13 24.21 3.14
CA VAL A 42 12.83 23.61 2.83
C VAL A 42 12.22 24.30 1.63
N LYS A 43 11.72 23.51 0.68
CA LYS A 43 10.96 24.00 -0.48
C LYS A 43 9.81 23.07 -0.78
N THR A 44 8.62 23.62 -0.96
CA THR A 44 7.45 22.89 -1.46
C THR A 44 6.91 23.63 -2.68
N ASN A 45 6.62 22.90 -3.74
CA ASN A 45 6.13 23.47 -4.98
C ASN A 45 4.97 22.62 -5.51
N LYS A 46 3.85 23.26 -5.77
CA LYS A 46 2.77 22.68 -6.57
C LYS A 46 3.17 22.64 -8.04
N VAL A 47 2.73 21.60 -8.73
CA VAL A 47 3.06 21.33 -10.12
C VAL A 47 1.78 21.02 -10.88
N ASN A 48 1.56 21.67 -12.01
CA ASN A 48 0.47 21.32 -12.90
C ASN A 48 0.82 20.03 -13.65
N PRO A 49 0.10 18.92 -13.43
CA PRO A 49 0.38 17.62 -14.04
C PRO A 49 0.00 17.57 -15.53
N THR A 50 -0.71 18.59 -16.05
CA THR A 50 -1.28 18.66 -17.40
C THR A 50 -2.30 17.56 -17.74
N VAL A 51 -2.76 16.84 -16.74
CA VAL A 51 -3.83 15.84 -16.79
C VAL A 51 -4.73 16.01 -15.57
N PRO A 52 -6.03 15.64 -15.64
CA PRO A 52 -6.91 15.72 -14.49
C PRO A 52 -6.43 14.87 -13.31
N ILE A 53 -6.62 15.37 -12.09
CA ILE A 53 -6.37 14.62 -10.87
C ILE A 53 -7.60 13.75 -10.56
N PRO A 54 -7.47 12.42 -10.44
CA PRO A 54 -8.59 11.58 -10.03
C PRO A 54 -9.11 11.99 -8.64
N LEU A 55 -10.44 12.03 -8.48
CA LEU A 55 -11.06 12.44 -7.22
C LEU A 55 -10.57 11.63 -6.01
N GLU A 56 -10.35 10.33 -6.21
CA GLU A 56 -9.83 9.44 -5.17
C GLU A 56 -8.44 9.85 -4.66
N THR A 57 -7.57 10.33 -5.53
CA THR A 57 -6.24 10.86 -5.15
C THR A 57 -6.36 12.25 -4.52
N SER A 58 -7.21 13.11 -5.04
CA SER A 58 -7.49 14.42 -4.43
C SER A 58 -8.01 14.28 -2.98
N LEU A 59 -8.83 13.27 -2.70
CA LEU A 59 -9.32 12.98 -1.35
C LEU A 59 -8.21 12.52 -0.39
N ILE A 60 -7.08 12.00 -0.90
CA ILE A 60 -5.95 11.58 -0.08
C ILE A 60 -5.04 12.75 0.27
N HIS A 61 -4.60 13.52 -0.72
CA HIS A 61 -3.61 14.59 -0.51
C HIS A 61 -4.21 16.01 -0.44
N GLY A 62 -5.53 16.15 -0.69
CA GLY A 62 -6.23 17.43 -0.55
C GLY A 62 -5.96 18.44 -1.66
N ILE A 63 -5.31 18.05 -2.78
CA ILE A 63 -5.01 18.92 -3.91
C ILE A 63 -5.99 18.61 -5.04
N TYR A 64 -6.63 19.64 -5.58
CA TYR A 64 -7.61 19.56 -6.66
C TYR A 64 -7.11 20.30 -7.92
N ASP A 65 -7.70 20.05 -9.07
CA ASP A 65 -7.31 20.69 -10.34
C ASP A 65 -7.29 22.22 -10.24
N ASP A 66 -8.24 22.81 -9.52
CA ASP A 66 -8.29 24.27 -9.31
C ASP A 66 -7.10 24.82 -8.50
N ASP A 67 -6.51 24.03 -7.62
CA ASP A 67 -5.38 24.43 -6.78
C ASP A 67 -4.07 24.54 -7.56
N ILE A 68 -3.99 23.88 -8.71
CA ILE A 68 -2.77 23.73 -9.50
C ILE A 68 -2.86 24.24 -10.93
N LYS A 69 -4.02 24.76 -11.35
CA LYS A 69 -4.23 25.23 -12.73
C LYS A 69 -3.22 26.29 -13.18
N ASP A 70 -2.84 27.18 -12.25
CA ASP A 70 -1.87 28.27 -12.49
C ASP A 70 -0.44 27.87 -12.05
N ALA A 71 -0.24 26.67 -11.55
CA ALA A 71 1.08 26.18 -11.15
C ALA A 71 1.94 25.88 -12.40
N PRO A 72 3.28 26.00 -12.30
CA PRO A 72 4.17 25.62 -13.38
C PRO A 72 4.08 24.12 -13.65
N THR A 73 4.23 23.70 -14.89
CA THR A 73 4.37 22.28 -15.24
C THR A 73 5.71 21.74 -14.75
N PHE A 74 5.84 20.42 -14.61
CA PHE A 74 7.13 19.81 -14.23
C PHE A 74 8.25 20.20 -15.19
N LYS A 75 7.96 20.30 -16.50
CA LYS A 75 8.92 20.75 -17.51
C LYS A 75 9.49 22.14 -17.23
N ASN A 76 8.69 23.05 -16.68
CA ASN A 76 9.12 24.39 -16.34
C ASN A 76 10.08 24.41 -15.14
N VAL A 77 9.87 23.54 -14.16
CA VAL A 77 10.66 23.49 -12.91
C VAL A 77 11.83 22.51 -12.95
N ALA A 78 11.82 21.58 -13.90
CA ALA A 78 12.77 20.45 -13.94
C ALA A 78 14.23 20.89 -13.87
N LYS A 79 14.66 21.88 -14.68
CA LYS A 79 16.05 22.33 -14.68
C LYS A 79 16.47 22.95 -13.34
N SER A 80 15.63 23.77 -12.75
CA SER A 80 15.90 24.40 -11.45
C SER A 80 15.89 23.38 -10.33
N LEU A 81 15.01 22.38 -10.38
CA LEU A 81 14.95 21.28 -9.44
C LEU A 81 16.19 20.38 -9.56
N ALA A 82 16.59 20.00 -10.78
CA ALA A 82 17.80 19.22 -11.00
C ALA A 82 19.04 19.91 -10.44
N LYS A 83 19.17 21.23 -10.66
CA LYS A 83 20.24 22.05 -10.10
C LYS A 83 20.18 22.10 -8.56
N PHE A 84 18.99 22.22 -7.98
CA PHE A 84 18.83 22.22 -6.52
C PHE A 84 19.25 20.87 -5.90
N LEU A 85 18.95 19.77 -6.59
CA LEU A 85 19.31 18.42 -6.16
C LEU A 85 20.77 18.04 -6.48
N GLU A 86 21.49 18.86 -7.24
CA GLU A 86 22.87 18.57 -7.63
C GLU A 86 23.80 18.37 -6.43
N GLY A 87 24.65 17.36 -6.50
CA GLY A 87 25.61 17.02 -5.44
C GLY A 87 25.00 16.47 -4.15
N SER A 88 23.67 16.29 -4.10
CA SER A 88 22.99 15.73 -2.93
C SER A 88 22.84 14.22 -3.04
N ASP A 89 22.99 13.52 -1.92
CA ASP A 89 22.41 12.22 -1.68
C ASP A 89 20.89 12.38 -1.44
N LEU A 90 20.12 11.30 -1.59
CA LEU A 90 18.65 11.35 -1.55
C LEU A 90 18.09 10.53 -0.37
N ALA A 91 16.96 10.95 0.20
CA ALA A 91 16.25 10.17 1.18
C ALA A 91 14.74 10.41 1.09
N GLY A 92 13.96 9.50 1.69
CA GLY A 92 12.51 9.61 1.85
C GLY A 92 11.93 8.38 2.51
N PHE A 93 10.61 8.28 2.56
CA PHE A 93 9.89 7.14 3.12
C PHE A 93 9.25 6.32 1.99
N ASN A 94 9.65 5.07 1.79
CA ASN A 94 9.30 4.23 0.63
C ASN A 94 9.82 4.78 -0.72
N VAL A 95 10.74 5.68 -0.68
CA VAL A 95 11.25 6.49 -1.80
C VAL A 95 11.84 5.65 -2.94
N LEU A 96 12.42 4.50 -2.63
CA LEU A 96 13.01 3.59 -3.64
C LEU A 96 11.97 2.91 -4.53
N LYS A 97 10.75 2.70 -4.04
CA LYS A 97 9.71 1.99 -4.80
C LYS A 97 8.80 2.94 -5.57
N PHE A 98 8.67 4.19 -5.15
CA PHE A 98 7.72 5.11 -5.74
C PHE A 98 8.35 6.45 -6.13
N ASP A 99 8.75 7.27 -5.18
CA ASP A 99 9.12 8.67 -5.45
C ASP A 99 10.31 8.82 -6.40
N ILE A 100 11.38 8.06 -6.20
CA ILE A 100 12.56 8.12 -7.09
C ILE A 100 12.21 7.66 -8.49
N PRO A 101 11.58 6.49 -8.72
CA PRO A 101 11.17 6.07 -10.05
C PRO A 101 10.29 7.10 -10.77
N LEU A 102 9.30 7.68 -10.07
CA LEU A 102 8.41 8.66 -10.67
C LEU A 102 9.13 10.00 -10.97
N LEU A 103 9.98 10.46 -10.05
CA LEU A 103 10.77 11.68 -10.24
C LEU A 103 11.72 11.56 -11.43
N VAL A 104 12.39 10.41 -11.57
CA VAL A 104 13.26 10.13 -12.73
C VAL A 104 12.45 10.13 -14.03
N GLU A 105 11.29 9.49 -14.02
CA GLU A 105 10.39 9.45 -15.18
C GLU A 105 9.93 10.86 -15.60
N GLU A 106 9.58 11.72 -14.63
CA GLU A 106 9.21 13.11 -14.90
C GLU A 106 10.38 13.95 -15.45
N PHE A 107 11.60 13.74 -14.94
CA PHE A 107 12.79 14.39 -15.52
C PHE A 107 13.04 13.96 -16.96
N LEU A 108 12.92 12.65 -17.25
CA LEU A 108 13.07 12.12 -18.60
C LEU A 108 12.02 12.70 -19.56
N ARG A 109 10.75 12.79 -19.13
CA ARG A 109 9.68 13.45 -19.90
C ARG A 109 9.96 14.92 -20.14
N ALA A 110 10.58 15.59 -19.19
CA ALA A 110 10.97 17.01 -19.33
C ALA A 110 12.21 17.21 -20.22
N GLY A 111 12.89 16.11 -20.63
CA GLY A 111 14.16 16.19 -21.39
C GLY A 111 15.34 16.68 -20.54
N VAL A 112 15.30 16.44 -19.24
CA VAL A 112 16.35 16.82 -18.28
C VAL A 112 17.02 15.55 -17.74
N GLU A 113 18.32 15.47 -17.85
CA GLU A 113 19.06 14.35 -17.29
C GLU A 113 19.09 14.44 -15.76
N PHE A 114 18.71 13.35 -15.09
CA PHE A 114 18.76 13.21 -13.64
C PHE A 114 19.24 11.79 -13.28
N ASP A 115 20.56 11.65 -13.16
CA ASP A 115 21.18 10.37 -12.83
C ASP A 115 21.20 10.14 -11.32
N VAL A 116 20.52 9.09 -10.88
CA VAL A 116 20.50 8.64 -9.48
C VAL A 116 21.55 7.56 -9.18
N SER A 117 22.19 6.97 -10.19
CA SER A 117 23.12 5.86 -10.02
C SER A 117 24.40 6.24 -9.23
N LYS A 118 24.79 7.50 -9.28
CA LYS A 118 25.95 8.05 -8.58
C LYS A 118 25.62 8.62 -7.19
N ARG A 119 24.34 8.57 -6.77
CA ARG A 119 23.86 9.12 -5.50
C ARG A 119 23.60 7.99 -4.51
N LYS A 120 23.83 8.26 -3.24
CA LYS A 120 23.34 7.36 -2.19
C LYS A 120 21.89 7.64 -1.95
N VAL A 121 21.13 6.57 -1.70
CA VAL A 121 19.70 6.68 -1.39
C VAL A 121 19.43 6.01 -0.07
N VAL A 122 18.81 6.75 0.85
CA VAL A 122 18.39 6.25 2.16
C VAL A 122 16.87 6.20 2.20
N ASP A 123 16.32 4.99 2.35
CA ASP A 123 14.89 4.77 2.51
C ASP A 123 14.58 4.52 4.00
N ALA A 124 13.95 5.50 4.64
CA ALA A 124 13.62 5.45 6.07
C ALA A 124 12.62 4.32 6.39
N GLN A 125 11.71 3.97 5.46
CA GLN A 125 10.81 2.84 5.64
C GLN A 125 11.57 1.51 5.71
N LYS A 126 12.62 1.35 4.90
CA LYS A 126 13.43 0.13 4.96
C LYS A 126 14.13 -0.02 6.30
N ILE A 127 14.69 1.07 6.85
CA ILE A 127 15.32 1.05 8.18
C ILE A 127 14.26 0.70 9.22
N PHE A 128 13.09 1.35 9.18
CA PHE A 128 11.96 1.06 10.06
C PHE A 128 11.57 -0.43 10.01
N HIS A 129 11.36 -0.99 8.82
CA HIS A 129 10.97 -2.39 8.67
C HIS A 129 12.07 -3.40 9.07
N MET A 130 13.36 -3.01 9.00
CA MET A 130 14.47 -3.84 9.49
C MET A 130 14.58 -3.83 11.00
N MET A 131 14.34 -2.68 11.63
CA MET A 131 14.50 -2.51 13.07
C MET A 131 13.23 -2.88 13.84
N GLU A 132 12.06 -2.53 13.32
CA GLU A 132 10.75 -2.80 13.93
C GLU A 132 10.10 -4.01 13.23
N LYS A 133 10.53 -5.21 13.64
CA LYS A 133 10.06 -6.47 13.07
C LYS A 133 8.58 -6.71 13.38
N ARG A 134 7.82 -7.12 12.37
CA ARG A 134 6.41 -7.54 12.50
C ARG A 134 6.31 -9.07 12.59
N THR A 135 7.00 -9.65 13.56
CA THR A 135 6.99 -11.10 13.84
C THR A 135 6.23 -11.38 15.14
N LEU A 136 5.83 -12.63 15.36
CA LEU A 136 5.20 -13.04 16.62
C LEU A 136 6.10 -12.73 17.82
N SER A 137 7.41 -12.99 17.74
CA SER A 137 8.37 -12.69 18.79
C SER A 137 8.42 -11.19 19.13
N ALA A 138 8.37 -10.32 18.10
CA ALA A 138 8.32 -8.87 18.31
C ALA A 138 6.99 -8.43 18.94
N ALA A 139 5.87 -8.98 18.48
CA ALA A 139 4.56 -8.73 19.08
C ALA A 139 4.49 -9.21 20.53
N TYR A 140 5.03 -10.40 20.82
CA TYR A 140 5.06 -10.98 22.16
C TYR A 140 5.88 -10.11 23.12
N LYS A 141 7.05 -9.62 22.66
CA LYS A 141 7.84 -8.65 23.44
C LYS A 141 7.10 -7.33 23.66
N PHE A 142 6.45 -6.80 22.62
CA PHE A 142 5.79 -5.50 22.66
C PHE A 142 4.52 -5.48 23.53
N TYR A 143 3.70 -6.53 23.43
CA TYR A 143 2.42 -6.60 24.14
C TYR A 143 2.51 -7.25 25.50
N CYS A 144 3.41 -8.22 25.67
CA CYS A 144 3.48 -9.06 26.87
C CYS A 144 4.77 -8.86 27.68
N ASP A 145 5.75 -8.09 27.15
CA ASP A 145 7.10 -7.91 27.70
C ASP A 145 7.86 -9.23 27.95
N LYS A 146 7.60 -10.23 27.10
CA LYS A 146 8.19 -11.58 27.17
C LYS A 146 9.03 -11.91 25.95
N THR A 147 9.98 -12.84 26.09
CA THR A 147 10.74 -13.42 24.96
C THR A 147 10.11 -14.74 24.54
N LEU A 148 10.23 -15.07 23.28
CA LEU A 148 9.78 -16.33 22.69
C LEU A 148 11.02 -17.18 22.40
N ASP A 149 11.44 -17.97 23.38
CA ASP A 149 12.71 -18.70 23.34
C ASP A 149 12.67 -19.91 22.40
N ASP A 150 11.51 -20.59 22.31
CA ASP A 150 11.28 -21.74 21.44
C ASP A 150 10.49 -21.36 20.17
N ALA A 151 10.83 -20.24 19.53
CA ALA A 151 10.21 -19.82 18.28
C ALA A 151 10.29 -20.95 17.22
N HIS A 152 9.18 -21.16 16.49
CA HIS A 152 8.94 -22.24 15.52
C HIS A 152 8.51 -23.59 16.15
N SER A 153 8.28 -23.65 17.45
CA SER A 153 7.46 -24.70 18.07
C SER A 153 5.99 -24.30 17.95
N ALA A 154 5.15 -25.15 17.35
CA ALA A 154 3.73 -24.86 17.17
C ALA A 154 3.01 -24.57 18.50
N GLU A 155 3.39 -25.28 19.58
CA GLU A 155 2.83 -25.04 20.90
C GLU A 155 3.23 -23.68 21.46
N ALA A 156 4.54 -23.35 21.47
CA ALA A 156 5.04 -22.06 21.95
C ALA A 156 4.46 -20.90 21.18
N ASP A 157 4.42 -20.99 19.84
CA ASP A 157 3.87 -19.97 18.97
C ASP A 157 2.36 -19.78 19.19
N THR A 158 1.61 -20.86 19.42
CA THR A 158 0.16 -20.82 19.71
C THR A 158 -0.11 -20.16 21.07
N LEU A 159 0.65 -20.52 22.12
CA LEU A 159 0.53 -19.92 23.44
C LEU A 159 0.86 -18.43 23.41
N ALA A 160 1.97 -18.06 22.77
CA ALA A 160 2.36 -16.66 22.60
C ALA A 160 1.30 -15.86 21.82
N THR A 161 0.73 -16.45 20.76
CA THR A 161 -0.35 -15.81 19.99
C THR A 161 -1.58 -15.55 20.84
N ALA A 162 -1.98 -16.50 21.69
CA ALA A 162 -3.11 -16.35 22.59
C ALA A 162 -2.88 -15.24 23.63
N GLU A 163 -1.66 -15.13 24.18
CA GLU A 163 -1.30 -14.06 25.11
C GLU A 163 -1.27 -12.70 24.41
N VAL A 164 -0.69 -12.61 23.21
CA VAL A 164 -0.68 -11.38 22.40
C VAL A 164 -2.10 -10.91 22.12
N LEU A 165 -3.00 -11.81 21.69
CA LEU A 165 -4.40 -11.44 21.43
C LEU A 165 -5.10 -10.89 22.66
N LYS A 166 -4.94 -11.54 23.82
CA LYS A 166 -5.48 -11.05 25.11
C LYS A 166 -4.95 -9.67 25.45
N ALA A 167 -3.64 -9.48 25.33
CA ALA A 167 -3.00 -8.19 25.62
C ALA A 167 -3.43 -7.08 24.66
N GLN A 168 -3.64 -7.39 23.37
CA GLN A 168 -4.19 -6.46 22.39
C GLN A 168 -5.59 -6.02 22.75
N VAL A 169 -6.47 -6.97 23.13
CA VAL A 169 -7.84 -6.65 23.55
C VAL A 169 -7.82 -5.75 24.77
N VAL A 170 -7.04 -6.08 25.81
CA VAL A 170 -6.93 -5.22 27.01
C VAL A 170 -6.41 -3.83 26.68
N ARG A 171 -5.41 -3.73 25.78
CA ARG A 171 -4.77 -2.45 25.45
C ARG A 171 -5.64 -1.53 24.62
N TYR A 172 -6.47 -2.09 23.73
CA TYR A 172 -7.22 -1.36 22.73
C TYR A 172 -8.73 -1.38 22.93
N ASP A 173 -9.24 -1.97 24.00
CA ASP A 173 -10.68 -2.08 24.26
C ASP A 173 -11.37 -0.71 24.18
N GLY A 174 -12.44 -0.64 23.41
CA GLY A 174 -13.18 0.59 23.16
C GLY A 174 -12.56 1.54 22.12
N GLN A 175 -11.36 1.27 21.61
CA GLN A 175 -10.72 2.14 20.61
C GLN A 175 -11.32 1.95 19.22
N GLU A 176 -11.59 3.07 18.56
CA GLU A 176 -12.03 3.10 17.17
C GLU A 176 -10.88 2.80 16.22
N VAL A 177 -11.16 2.02 15.18
CA VAL A 177 -10.21 1.66 14.12
C VAL A 177 -10.64 2.34 12.83
N PHE A 178 -9.69 2.98 12.18
CA PHE A 178 -9.87 3.67 10.91
C PHE A 178 -8.98 3.04 9.84
N ASP A 179 -9.44 3.04 8.59
CA ASP A 179 -8.63 2.66 7.44
C ASP A 179 -7.67 3.80 7.03
N ASN A 180 -6.85 3.55 6.01
CA ASN A 180 -5.88 4.53 5.51
C ASN A 180 -6.52 5.80 4.91
N LEU A 181 -7.82 5.79 4.65
CA LEU A 181 -8.60 6.93 4.15
C LEU A 181 -9.34 7.66 5.27
N GLY A 182 -9.08 7.29 6.54
CA GLY A 182 -9.76 7.89 7.71
C GLY A 182 -11.20 7.44 7.90
N LYS A 183 -11.68 6.42 7.16
CA LYS A 183 -13.02 5.86 7.35
C LYS A 183 -13.02 4.88 8.52
N LYS A 184 -13.97 5.03 9.43
CA LYS A 184 -14.15 4.12 10.56
C LYS A 184 -14.48 2.70 10.07
N VAL A 185 -13.65 1.73 10.46
CA VAL A 185 -13.80 0.30 10.13
C VAL A 185 -14.55 -0.45 11.23
N GLY A 186 -14.34 -0.05 12.50
CA GLY A 186 -14.99 -0.64 13.65
C GLY A 186 -14.40 -0.16 14.98
N VAL A 187 -14.66 -0.95 16.02
CA VAL A 187 -14.14 -0.71 17.38
C VAL A 187 -13.53 -2.00 17.88
N VAL A 188 -12.39 -1.94 18.54
CA VAL A 188 -11.84 -3.10 19.24
C VAL A 188 -12.70 -3.35 20.47
N ALA A 189 -13.28 -4.53 20.59
CA ALA A 189 -14.06 -4.93 21.76
C ALA A 189 -13.68 -6.34 22.19
N ASN A 190 -13.86 -6.64 23.48
CA ASN A 190 -13.63 -8.00 24.02
C ASN A 190 -14.78 -8.95 23.63
N ASP A 191 -14.96 -9.12 22.33
CA ASP A 191 -16.00 -9.92 21.70
C ASP A 191 -15.49 -10.45 20.35
N ILE A 192 -15.61 -11.77 20.17
CA ILE A 192 -15.01 -12.46 19.01
C ILE A 192 -15.67 -12.03 17.69
N GLU A 193 -16.95 -11.69 17.69
CA GLU A 193 -17.61 -11.24 16.45
C GLU A 193 -17.09 -9.87 16.03
N SER A 194 -16.88 -8.94 16.95
CA SER A 194 -16.31 -7.62 16.69
C SER A 194 -14.86 -7.72 16.20
N LEU A 195 -14.04 -8.54 16.88
CA LEU A 195 -12.66 -8.80 16.47
C LEU A 195 -12.59 -9.47 15.10
N HIS A 196 -13.50 -10.41 14.81
CA HIS A 196 -13.62 -11.05 13.50
C HIS A 196 -13.93 -10.01 12.41
N LYS A 197 -14.89 -9.13 12.63
CA LYS A 197 -15.25 -8.07 11.65
C LYS A 197 -14.10 -7.15 11.36
N LEU A 198 -13.27 -6.80 12.36
CA LEU A 198 -12.08 -5.96 12.18
C LEU A 198 -10.98 -6.63 11.35
N THR A 199 -10.88 -7.97 11.44
CA THR A 199 -9.82 -8.75 10.80
C THR A 199 -10.30 -9.53 9.57
N ALA A 200 -11.62 -9.52 9.31
CA ALA A 200 -12.20 -10.19 8.17
C ALA A 200 -11.69 -9.58 6.86
N SER A 201 -11.43 -10.44 5.91
CA SER A 201 -11.13 -10.05 4.53
C SER A 201 -12.34 -10.29 3.64
N ASN A 202 -12.40 -9.61 2.48
CA ASN A 202 -13.44 -9.90 1.46
C ASN A 202 -13.18 -11.21 0.71
N MET A 203 -12.29 -12.08 1.18
CA MET A 203 -12.01 -13.36 0.54
C MET A 203 -13.19 -14.31 0.70
N VAL A 204 -13.61 -14.88 -0.42
CA VAL A 204 -14.64 -15.94 -0.47
C VAL A 204 -14.01 -17.31 -0.25
N ASP A 205 -12.81 -17.52 -0.80
CA ASP A 205 -11.97 -18.68 -0.57
C ASP A 205 -10.70 -18.31 0.18
N LEU A 206 -10.14 -19.25 0.95
CA LEU A 206 -8.98 -19.01 1.82
C LEU A 206 -7.68 -18.68 1.06
N ALA A 207 -7.62 -18.95 -0.23
CA ALA A 207 -6.48 -18.61 -1.09
C ALA A 207 -6.62 -17.23 -1.77
N GLY A 208 -7.74 -16.52 -1.55
CA GLY A 208 -8.01 -15.20 -2.13
C GLY A 208 -8.11 -15.21 -3.66
N ARG A 209 -8.45 -16.35 -4.27
CA ARG A 209 -8.72 -16.46 -5.71
C ARG A 209 -10.11 -15.91 -6.07
N ILE A 210 -11.02 -15.96 -5.13
CA ILE A 210 -12.37 -15.42 -5.24
C ILE A 210 -12.56 -14.43 -4.09
N MET A 211 -13.01 -13.21 -4.41
CA MET A 211 -13.24 -12.15 -3.45
C MET A 211 -14.63 -11.55 -3.63
N LEU A 212 -15.14 -10.85 -2.62
CA LEU A 212 -16.34 -10.02 -2.77
C LEU A 212 -15.92 -8.64 -3.32
N ASN A 213 -16.68 -8.14 -4.30
CA ASN A 213 -16.58 -6.76 -4.75
C ASN A 213 -17.37 -5.81 -3.81
N ASN A 214 -17.39 -4.52 -4.10
CA ASN A 214 -18.10 -3.51 -3.30
C ASN A 214 -19.64 -3.71 -3.29
N GLN A 215 -20.19 -4.49 -4.23
CA GLN A 215 -21.61 -4.85 -4.29
C GLN A 215 -21.92 -6.16 -3.56
N GLY A 216 -20.90 -6.82 -2.96
CA GLY A 216 -21.07 -8.11 -2.30
C GLY A 216 -21.10 -9.31 -3.25
N GLU A 217 -20.76 -9.14 -4.52
CA GLU A 217 -20.71 -10.22 -5.50
C GLU A 217 -19.36 -10.92 -5.48
N ALA A 218 -19.36 -12.25 -5.61
CA ALA A 218 -18.14 -13.04 -5.75
C ALA A 218 -17.49 -12.81 -7.13
N VAL A 219 -16.27 -12.30 -7.16
CA VAL A 219 -15.49 -12.01 -8.37
C VAL A 219 -14.18 -12.78 -8.36
N PHE A 220 -13.65 -13.13 -9.52
CA PHE A 220 -12.31 -13.66 -9.63
C PHE A 220 -11.27 -12.60 -9.29
N ASN A 221 -10.23 -12.98 -8.51
CA ASN A 221 -9.12 -12.10 -8.15
C ASN A 221 -7.81 -12.44 -8.90
N PHE A 222 -7.88 -13.20 -9.98
CA PHE A 222 -6.71 -13.64 -10.75
C PHE A 222 -7.01 -13.85 -12.22
N GLY A 223 -5.95 -13.97 -13.04
CA GLY A 223 -6.01 -14.39 -14.44
C GLY A 223 -6.84 -13.47 -15.35
N LYS A 224 -7.23 -14.00 -16.51
CA LYS A 224 -7.94 -13.26 -17.59
C LYS A 224 -9.35 -12.77 -17.18
N HIS A 225 -9.92 -13.33 -16.10
CA HIS A 225 -11.24 -12.97 -15.59
C HIS A 225 -11.19 -12.16 -14.28
N ARG A 226 -10.02 -11.62 -13.92
CA ARG A 226 -9.89 -10.79 -12.73
C ARG A 226 -10.93 -9.69 -12.69
N HIS A 227 -11.56 -9.50 -11.52
CA HIS A 227 -12.64 -8.55 -11.22
C HIS A 227 -13.99 -8.83 -11.93
N LYS A 228 -14.13 -9.93 -12.66
CA LYS A 228 -15.41 -10.33 -13.26
C LYS A 228 -16.20 -11.23 -12.30
N PRO A 229 -17.55 -11.07 -12.22
CA PRO A 229 -18.39 -11.95 -11.40
C PRO A 229 -18.22 -13.42 -11.80
N VAL A 230 -17.99 -14.27 -10.79
CA VAL A 230 -17.76 -15.71 -10.99
C VAL A 230 -18.94 -16.35 -11.70
N ALA A 231 -20.17 -16.07 -11.26
CA ALA A 231 -21.39 -16.64 -11.84
C ALA A 231 -21.52 -16.30 -13.35
N GLU A 232 -21.20 -15.07 -13.75
CA GLU A 232 -21.25 -14.64 -15.14
C GLU A 232 -20.21 -15.37 -16.00
N VAL A 233 -18.97 -15.44 -15.48
CA VAL A 233 -17.88 -16.12 -16.20
C VAL A 233 -18.25 -17.59 -16.41
N LEU A 234 -18.73 -18.28 -15.39
CA LEU A 234 -19.10 -19.69 -15.50
C LEU A 234 -20.31 -19.94 -16.42
N LYS A 235 -21.21 -18.93 -16.55
CA LYS A 235 -22.32 -18.99 -17.51
C LYS A 235 -21.83 -18.81 -18.95
N LYS A 236 -20.91 -17.87 -19.20
CA LYS A 236 -20.39 -17.53 -20.54
C LYS A 236 -19.32 -18.53 -21.01
N GLU A 237 -18.54 -19.06 -20.11
CA GLU A 237 -17.40 -19.97 -20.38
C GLU A 237 -17.45 -21.16 -19.39
N PRO A 238 -18.34 -22.14 -19.58
CA PRO A 238 -18.49 -23.30 -18.67
C PRO A 238 -17.21 -24.13 -18.52
N SER A 239 -16.37 -24.19 -19.56
CA SER A 239 -15.09 -24.89 -19.55
C SER A 239 -14.09 -24.31 -18.54
N TYR A 240 -14.26 -23.04 -18.12
CA TYR A 240 -13.40 -22.43 -17.12
C TYR A 240 -13.60 -23.09 -15.74
N TYR A 241 -14.80 -23.56 -15.44
CA TYR A 241 -15.07 -24.35 -14.24
C TYR A 241 -14.24 -25.64 -14.25
N ASP A 242 -14.31 -26.41 -15.35
CA ASP A 242 -13.61 -27.69 -15.47
C ASP A 242 -12.10 -27.49 -15.43
N TRP A 243 -11.60 -26.43 -16.06
CA TRP A 243 -10.20 -26.04 -15.99
C TRP A 243 -9.74 -25.76 -14.55
N MET A 244 -10.53 -25.05 -13.74
CA MET A 244 -10.19 -24.80 -12.34
C MET A 244 -10.30 -26.07 -11.49
N MET A 245 -11.32 -26.91 -11.73
CA MET A 245 -11.50 -28.16 -10.98
C MET A 245 -10.35 -29.16 -11.23
N ASN A 246 -9.84 -29.23 -12.46
CA ASN A 246 -8.74 -30.10 -12.84
C ASN A 246 -7.34 -29.47 -12.61
N GLY A 247 -7.27 -28.14 -12.45
CA GLY A 247 -6.03 -27.42 -12.21
C GLY A 247 -5.52 -27.51 -10.78
N ASP A 248 -4.32 -26.97 -10.56
CA ASP A 248 -3.67 -26.89 -9.23
C ASP A 248 -4.23 -25.73 -8.42
N PHE A 249 -5.48 -25.87 -7.95
CA PHE A 249 -6.15 -24.95 -7.06
C PHE A 249 -6.46 -25.63 -5.72
N PRO A 250 -6.41 -24.86 -4.59
CA PRO A 250 -6.80 -25.39 -3.28
C PRO A 250 -8.22 -25.96 -3.29
N GLN A 251 -8.44 -27.02 -2.50
CA GLN A 251 -9.75 -27.66 -2.40
C GLN A 251 -10.84 -26.73 -1.93
N ASP A 252 -10.52 -25.77 -1.04
CA ASP A 252 -11.47 -24.75 -0.61
C ASP A 252 -11.90 -23.85 -1.77
N THR A 253 -10.96 -23.40 -2.62
CA THR A 253 -11.27 -22.64 -3.84
C THR A 253 -12.22 -23.41 -4.74
N LYS A 254 -11.96 -24.71 -4.98
CA LYS A 254 -12.80 -25.60 -5.80
C LYS A 254 -14.19 -25.76 -5.19
N ARG A 255 -14.29 -25.94 -3.89
CA ARG A 255 -15.55 -26.02 -3.15
C ARG A 255 -16.36 -24.74 -3.29
N ARG A 256 -15.77 -23.57 -3.03
CA ARG A 256 -16.44 -22.27 -3.15
C ARG A 256 -16.90 -21.99 -4.57
N LEU A 257 -16.07 -22.32 -5.57
CA LEU A 257 -16.44 -22.23 -6.98
C LEU A 257 -17.69 -23.05 -7.30
N THR A 258 -17.74 -24.27 -6.78
CA THR A 258 -18.89 -25.18 -6.95
C THR A 258 -20.16 -24.63 -6.26
N GLU A 259 -20.03 -24.13 -5.03
CA GLU A 259 -21.14 -23.51 -4.29
C GLU A 259 -21.73 -22.30 -5.06
N ILE A 260 -20.88 -21.44 -5.61
CA ILE A 260 -21.32 -20.28 -6.43
C ILE A 260 -22.04 -20.76 -7.70
N LYS A 261 -21.47 -21.76 -8.40
CA LYS A 261 -22.08 -22.33 -9.61
C LYS A 261 -23.48 -22.88 -9.31
N LEU A 262 -23.64 -23.65 -8.23
CA LEU A 262 -24.93 -24.26 -7.86
C LEU A 262 -25.96 -23.19 -7.47
N LYS A 263 -25.55 -22.16 -6.69
CA LYS A 263 -26.44 -21.03 -6.37
C LYS A 263 -26.90 -20.28 -7.62
N ALA A 264 -26.00 -20.08 -8.59
CA ALA A 264 -26.38 -19.41 -9.83
C ALA A 264 -27.37 -20.21 -10.66
N LEU A 265 -27.28 -21.55 -10.63
CA LEU A 265 -28.24 -22.43 -11.31
C LEU A 265 -29.59 -22.47 -10.61
N SER A 266 -29.65 -22.49 -9.28
CA SER A 266 -30.90 -22.49 -8.51
C SER A 266 -31.71 -21.20 -8.69
N ASN A 267 -31.02 -20.06 -8.85
CA ASN A 267 -31.67 -18.76 -9.11
C ASN A 267 -32.21 -18.59 -10.54
N LEU A 268 -31.92 -19.52 -11.46
CA LEU A 268 -32.46 -19.55 -12.83
C LEU A 268 -33.67 -20.47 -12.99
N GLY A 269 -33.97 -21.26 -11.96
CA GLY A 269 -35.11 -22.23 -11.98
C GLY A 269 -36.32 -21.83 -11.13
N GLY A 270 -36.31 -20.63 -10.57
CA GLY A 270 -37.44 -20.00 -9.89
C GLY A 270 -37.84 -18.76 -10.64
#